data_0294108ceeb9ca5bb706082996056824
#
_entry.id   0294108ceeb9ca5bb706082996056824
#
_cell.length_a   1.000
_cell.length_b   1.000
_cell.length_c   1.000
_cell.angle_alpha   90.00
_cell.angle_beta   90.00
_cell.angle_gamma   90.00
#
_symmetry.space_group_name_H-M   'P 1'
#
loop_
_entity.id
_entity.type
_entity.pdbx_description
1 polymer ?
#
loop_
_entity_poly.entity_id
_entity_poly.type
_entity_poly.pdbx_seq_one_letter_code
_entity_poly.pdbx_strand_id
1 'polypeptide(L)'
;MIDGYLYDIKLVNYQEELKRQLDFVEQWDLSYAKILFDPKGKMADYINKKISPPVDISSASGLLWSAYWSYKLAGDIWIHRQDILQGHYVFNSAIKPLISALFIANKEYIPHDKWLVHMSRSLLWKPDDWDALLLGAMNTGDFSLQSLINRQQCMEKLWNEINKKLCVMSNFYNQLDFVQKSNYESLNYEPFHSLFQRVGDRIIFNKSRLLSLK
;
A
#
# COMPACT_ATOMS: atom_id res chain seq x y z
N MET A 1 0.40 32.10 -15.05
CA MET A 1 1.61 31.52 -15.66
C MET A 1 2.69 32.58 -15.65
N ILE A 2 3.88 32.23 -15.21
CA ILE A 2 5.07 33.09 -15.27
C ILE A 2 6.05 32.37 -16.18
N ASP A 3 6.54 33.05 -17.23
CA ASP A 3 7.45 32.46 -18.22
C ASP A 3 7.03 31.12 -18.83
N GLY A 4 5.73 30.93 -19.03
CA GLY A 4 5.16 29.69 -19.59
C GLY A 4 4.96 28.55 -18.59
N TYR A 5 5.34 28.74 -17.32
CA TYR A 5 5.16 27.73 -16.26
C TYR A 5 3.91 28.01 -15.42
N LEU A 6 3.25 26.93 -15.04
CA LEU A 6 2.15 26.97 -14.07
C LEU A 6 2.73 26.86 -12.65
N TYR A 7 2.43 27.84 -11.81
CA TYR A 7 2.77 27.84 -10.38
C TYR A 7 1.52 27.63 -9.56
N ASP A 8 1.58 26.71 -8.65
CA ASP A 8 0.59 26.53 -7.58
C ASP A 8 1.17 27.12 -6.29
N ILE A 9 0.56 28.19 -5.77
CA ILE A 9 1.07 28.93 -4.63
C ILE A 9 0.07 28.79 -3.48
N LYS A 10 0.49 28.14 -2.39
CA LYS A 10 -0.26 28.04 -1.15
C LYS A 10 0.33 28.96 -0.09
N LEU A 11 -0.48 29.90 0.40
CA LEU A 11 -0.15 30.71 1.56
C LEU A 11 -0.65 30.04 2.83
N VAL A 12 0.21 29.89 3.82
CA VAL A 12 -0.13 29.20 5.08
C VAL A 12 0.29 30.05 6.28
N ASN A 13 -0.45 29.92 7.40
CA ASN A 13 -0.05 30.50 8.67
C ASN A 13 0.98 29.56 9.33
N TYR A 14 2.19 30.06 9.54
CA TYR A 14 3.28 29.29 10.12
C TYR A 14 2.94 28.67 11.49
N GLN A 15 2.22 29.41 12.37
CA GLN A 15 1.89 28.93 13.71
C GLN A 15 0.84 27.81 13.67
N GLU A 16 -0.06 27.83 12.71
CA GLU A 16 -1.04 26.78 12.49
C GLU A 16 -0.38 25.53 11.90
N GLU A 17 0.49 25.70 10.90
CA GLU A 17 1.23 24.60 10.29
C GLU A 17 2.15 23.87 11.29
N LEU A 18 2.74 24.58 12.25
CA LEU A 18 3.53 23.96 13.32
C LEU A 18 2.73 22.95 14.15
N LYS A 19 1.44 23.21 14.36
CA LYS A 19 0.54 22.36 15.17
C LYS A 19 -0.12 21.26 14.36
N ARG A 20 -0.24 21.42 13.05
CA ARG A 20 -0.94 20.49 12.17
C ARG A 20 -0.18 19.17 12.04
N GLN A 21 -0.89 18.06 12.12
CA GLN A 21 -0.34 16.75 11.72
C GLN A 21 -0.40 16.63 10.20
N LEU A 22 0.68 16.10 9.64
CA LEU A 22 0.80 15.82 8.21
C LEU A 22 0.41 14.37 7.95
N ASP A 23 -0.31 14.13 6.87
CA ASP A 23 -0.48 12.78 6.35
C ASP A 23 0.77 12.31 5.59
N PHE A 24 0.79 11.06 5.13
CA PHE A 24 1.94 10.49 4.42
C PHE A 24 2.30 11.24 3.14
N VAL A 25 1.29 11.72 2.42
CA VAL A 25 1.47 12.44 1.15
C VAL A 25 2.09 13.82 1.42
N GLU A 26 1.61 14.52 2.43
CA GLU A 26 2.15 15.82 2.83
C GLU A 26 3.58 15.70 3.40
N GLN A 27 3.88 14.61 4.11
CA GLN A 27 5.24 14.31 4.55
C GLN A 27 6.17 14.01 3.37
N TRP A 28 5.65 13.29 2.35
CA TRP A 28 6.40 13.05 1.12
C TRP A 28 6.67 14.36 0.38
N ASP A 29 5.68 15.23 0.17
CA ASP A 29 5.86 16.54 -0.44
C ASP A 29 6.94 17.34 0.30
N LEU A 30 6.87 17.34 1.62
CA LEU A 30 7.79 18.09 2.45
C LEU A 30 9.23 17.52 2.41
N SER A 31 9.39 16.21 2.29
CA SER A 31 10.70 15.56 2.18
C SER A 31 11.45 15.91 0.90
N TYR A 32 10.73 16.29 -0.16
CA TYR A 32 11.28 16.77 -1.43
C TYR A 32 11.32 18.30 -1.54
N ALA A 33 10.84 19.03 -0.53
CA ALA A 33 10.78 20.48 -0.56
C ALA A 33 12.19 21.11 -0.60
N LYS A 34 12.35 22.10 -1.44
CA LYS A 34 13.56 22.93 -1.51
C LYS A 34 13.26 24.29 -0.91
N ILE A 35 14.02 24.69 0.09
CA ILE A 35 13.89 25.99 0.71
C ILE A 35 14.54 27.02 -0.24
N LEU A 36 13.74 27.91 -0.78
CA LEU A 36 14.23 28.97 -1.65
C LEU A 36 14.63 30.24 -0.88
N PHE A 37 13.97 30.50 0.26
CA PHE A 37 14.22 31.65 1.11
C PHE A 37 13.82 31.39 2.56
N ASP A 38 14.77 31.46 3.49
CA ASP A 38 14.52 31.24 4.93
C ASP A 38 15.60 31.94 5.79
N PRO A 39 15.60 33.28 5.83
CA PRO A 39 16.68 34.04 6.51
C PRO A 39 16.75 33.83 8.03
N LYS A 40 15.73 33.21 8.63
CA LYS A 40 15.64 32.93 10.09
C LYS A 40 15.72 31.45 10.42
N GLY A 41 15.91 30.56 9.47
CA GLY A 41 15.97 29.11 9.66
C GLY A 41 14.65 28.45 10.10
N LYS A 42 13.53 29.18 10.09
CA LYS A 42 12.24 28.68 10.57
C LYS A 42 11.66 27.56 9.71
N MET A 43 11.84 27.65 8.40
CA MET A 43 11.35 26.62 7.47
C MET A 43 12.21 25.36 7.55
N ALA A 44 13.52 25.50 7.71
CA ALA A 44 14.42 24.38 7.93
C ALA A 44 14.04 23.62 9.22
N ASP A 45 13.82 24.37 10.32
CA ASP A 45 13.36 23.76 11.58
C ASP A 45 11.99 23.07 11.46
N TYR A 46 11.07 23.69 10.74
CA TYR A 46 9.75 23.13 10.50
C TYR A 46 9.85 21.80 9.73
N ILE A 47 10.55 21.80 8.60
CA ILE A 47 10.76 20.61 7.77
C ILE A 47 11.37 19.49 8.62
N ASN A 48 12.49 19.76 9.28
CA ASN A 48 13.17 18.77 10.12
C ASN A 48 12.25 18.16 11.18
N LYS A 49 11.41 18.96 11.85
CA LYS A 49 10.47 18.47 12.84
C LYS A 49 9.36 17.60 12.26
N LYS A 50 8.92 17.88 11.03
CA LYS A 50 7.78 17.20 10.41
C LYS A 50 8.16 15.90 9.69
N ILE A 51 9.40 15.81 9.17
CA ILE A 51 9.90 14.63 8.42
C ILE A 51 10.88 13.78 9.24
N SER A 52 11.24 14.16 10.48
CA SER A 52 12.14 13.37 11.33
C SER A 52 11.56 12.06 11.87
N PRO A 53 10.26 11.87 12.10
CA PRO A 53 9.76 10.58 12.53
C PRO A 53 10.10 9.52 11.51
N PRO A 54 10.67 8.37 11.92
CA PRO A 54 10.86 7.26 10.99
C PRO A 54 9.51 6.78 10.47
N VAL A 55 9.47 6.33 9.22
CA VAL A 55 8.28 5.72 8.66
C VAL A 55 7.91 4.49 9.49
N ASP A 56 6.69 4.46 9.99
CA ASP A 56 6.20 3.34 10.80
C ASP A 56 5.93 2.12 9.92
N ILE A 57 6.78 1.09 10.07
CA ILE A 57 6.67 -0.15 9.33
C ILE A 57 5.36 -0.89 9.66
N SER A 58 4.82 -0.71 10.86
CA SER A 58 3.57 -1.38 11.25
C SER A 58 2.38 -0.96 10.39
N SER A 59 2.39 0.26 9.87
CA SER A 59 1.35 0.76 8.97
C SER A 59 1.26 -0.02 7.65
N ALA A 60 2.34 -0.71 7.24
CA ALA A 60 2.33 -1.55 6.05
C ALA A 60 1.42 -2.78 6.19
N SER A 61 1.15 -3.23 7.42
CA SER A 61 0.26 -4.38 7.65
C SER A 61 -1.15 -4.12 7.15
N GLY A 62 -1.70 -2.94 7.41
CA GLY A 62 -3.02 -2.53 6.91
C GLY A 62 -3.08 -2.45 5.38
N LEU A 63 -2.00 -1.94 4.76
CA LEU A 63 -1.88 -1.88 3.30
C LEU A 63 -1.80 -3.27 2.67
N LEU A 64 -0.96 -4.14 3.21
CA LEU A 64 -0.84 -5.53 2.73
C LEU A 64 -2.13 -6.31 2.93
N TRP A 65 -2.83 -6.10 4.05
CA TRP A 65 -4.14 -6.70 4.29
C TRP A 65 -5.18 -6.23 3.29
N SER A 66 -5.27 -4.92 3.05
CA SER A 66 -6.18 -4.33 2.06
C SER A 66 -5.94 -4.89 0.65
N ALA A 67 -4.66 -5.00 0.26
CA ALA A 67 -4.29 -5.60 -1.01
C ALA A 67 -4.70 -7.07 -1.06
N TYR A 68 -4.35 -7.86 -0.04
CA TYR A 68 -4.67 -9.29 0.05
C TYR A 68 -6.17 -9.54 0.00
N TRP A 69 -6.95 -8.75 0.75
CA TRP A 69 -8.40 -8.81 0.69
C TRP A 69 -8.92 -8.64 -0.74
N SER A 70 -8.42 -7.63 -1.44
CA SER A 70 -8.90 -7.29 -2.78
C SER A 70 -8.49 -8.33 -3.83
N TYR A 71 -7.19 -8.64 -3.96
CA TYR A 71 -6.75 -9.53 -5.05
C TYR A 71 -6.94 -11.01 -4.74
N LYS A 72 -6.84 -11.41 -3.45
CA LYS A 72 -6.91 -12.83 -3.08
C LYS A 72 -8.29 -13.22 -2.61
N LEU A 73 -8.77 -12.64 -1.50
CA LEU A 73 -10.01 -13.11 -0.89
C LEU A 73 -11.24 -12.78 -1.75
N ALA A 74 -11.41 -11.51 -2.11
CA ALA A 74 -12.49 -11.11 -3.02
C ALA A 74 -12.23 -11.62 -4.44
N GLY A 75 -10.97 -11.61 -4.89
CA GLY A 75 -10.57 -12.08 -6.19
C GLY A 75 -10.93 -13.54 -6.46
N ASP A 76 -10.64 -14.43 -5.52
CA ASP A 76 -10.99 -15.86 -5.61
C ASP A 76 -12.51 -16.07 -5.77
N ILE A 77 -13.32 -15.22 -5.13
CA ILE A 77 -14.79 -15.26 -5.28
C ILE A 77 -15.20 -14.97 -6.74
N TRP A 78 -14.64 -13.90 -7.32
CA TRP A 78 -15.04 -13.47 -8.66
C TRP A 78 -14.46 -14.36 -9.75
N ILE A 79 -13.27 -14.92 -9.56
CA ILE A 79 -12.72 -15.97 -10.41
C ILE A 79 -13.63 -17.21 -10.39
N HIS A 80 -14.05 -17.66 -9.20
CA HIS A 80 -14.95 -18.80 -9.05
C HIS A 80 -16.32 -18.56 -9.71
N ARG A 81 -16.86 -17.34 -9.58
CA ARG A 81 -18.12 -16.94 -10.23
C ARG A 81 -17.99 -16.62 -11.70
N GLN A 82 -16.78 -16.58 -12.25
CA GLN A 82 -16.46 -16.18 -13.61
C GLN A 82 -16.99 -14.78 -13.99
N ASP A 83 -17.14 -13.90 -13.01
CA ASP A 83 -17.47 -12.49 -13.24
C ASP A 83 -16.18 -11.69 -13.46
N ILE A 84 -15.77 -11.67 -14.73
CA ILE A 84 -14.48 -11.12 -15.15
C ILE A 84 -14.40 -9.62 -14.89
N LEU A 85 -15.47 -8.89 -15.20
CA LEU A 85 -15.49 -7.43 -15.06
C LEU A 85 -15.39 -7.02 -13.59
N GLN A 86 -16.18 -7.67 -12.73
CA GLN A 86 -16.14 -7.43 -11.29
C GLN A 86 -14.79 -7.82 -10.68
N GLY A 87 -14.20 -8.92 -11.14
CA GLY A 87 -12.86 -9.35 -10.73
C GLY A 87 -11.80 -8.29 -11.05
N HIS A 88 -11.77 -7.77 -12.27
CA HIS A 88 -10.84 -6.69 -12.65
C HIS A 88 -11.07 -5.41 -11.87
N TYR A 89 -12.33 -5.05 -11.61
CA TYR A 89 -12.66 -3.88 -10.79
C TYR A 89 -12.09 -3.99 -9.38
N VAL A 90 -12.30 -5.13 -8.72
CA VAL A 90 -11.81 -5.35 -7.36
C VAL A 90 -10.28 -5.42 -7.30
N PHE A 91 -9.62 -6.00 -8.33
CA PHE A 91 -8.16 -6.04 -8.39
C PHE A 91 -7.52 -4.66 -8.47
N ASN A 92 -8.18 -3.69 -9.10
CA ASN A 92 -7.67 -2.31 -9.13
C ASN A 92 -7.47 -1.76 -7.72
N SER A 93 -8.31 -2.16 -6.76
CA SER A 93 -8.19 -1.71 -5.36
C SER A 93 -6.96 -2.27 -4.63
N ALA A 94 -6.31 -3.32 -5.16
CA ALA A 94 -5.09 -3.88 -4.58
C ALA A 94 -3.82 -3.14 -5.01
N ILE A 95 -3.83 -2.45 -6.16
CA ILE A 95 -2.62 -1.87 -6.77
C ILE A 95 -1.99 -0.80 -5.87
N LYS A 96 -2.78 0.19 -5.48
CA LYS A 96 -2.28 1.29 -4.64
C LYS A 96 -1.73 0.80 -3.30
N PRO A 97 -2.43 -0.03 -2.52
CA PRO A 97 -1.90 -0.57 -1.28
C PRO A 97 -0.60 -1.36 -1.44
N LEU A 98 -0.46 -2.17 -2.51
CA LEU A 98 0.79 -2.91 -2.78
C LEU A 98 1.97 -1.96 -3.02
N ILE A 99 1.79 -0.95 -3.87
CA ILE A 99 2.86 0.01 -4.14
C ILE A 99 3.17 0.84 -2.88
N SER A 100 2.15 1.25 -2.13
CA SER A 100 2.34 1.98 -0.87
C SER A 100 3.12 1.18 0.16
N ALA A 101 2.84 -0.12 0.29
CA ALA A 101 3.60 -1.00 1.18
C ALA A 101 5.07 -1.14 0.75
N LEU A 102 5.37 -1.09 -0.55
CA LEU A 102 6.74 -1.06 -1.06
C LEU A 102 7.50 0.19 -0.61
N PHE A 103 6.86 1.38 -0.59
CA PHE A 103 7.48 2.60 -0.07
C PHE A 103 7.83 2.44 1.41
N ILE A 104 6.91 1.92 2.22
CA ILE A 104 7.15 1.67 3.64
C ILE A 104 8.28 0.66 3.84
N ALA A 105 8.36 -0.39 3.01
CA ALA A 105 9.46 -1.36 3.06
C ALA A 105 10.83 -0.74 2.77
N ASN A 106 10.86 0.40 2.07
CA ASN A 106 12.06 1.21 1.84
C ASN A 106 12.25 2.32 2.88
N LYS A 107 11.36 2.44 3.87
CA LYS A 107 11.33 3.53 4.86
C LYS A 107 11.12 4.91 4.23
N GLU A 108 10.40 4.93 3.12
CA GLU A 108 10.07 6.14 2.37
C GLU A 108 8.62 6.53 2.58
N TYR A 109 8.33 7.84 2.53
CA TYR A 109 6.97 8.34 2.56
C TYR A 109 6.23 8.01 1.26
N ILE A 110 4.92 7.80 1.37
CA ILE A 110 4.08 7.42 0.23
C ILE A 110 3.75 8.68 -0.59
N PRO A 111 4.11 8.73 -1.88
CA PRO A 111 3.84 9.88 -2.73
C PRO A 111 2.37 10.00 -3.12
N HIS A 112 2.01 11.14 -3.71
CA HIS A 112 0.72 11.30 -4.40
C HIS A 112 0.49 10.22 -5.47
N ASP A 113 -0.76 9.82 -5.66
CA ASP A 113 -1.16 8.79 -6.64
C ASP A 113 -0.59 9.03 -8.03
N LYS A 114 -0.55 10.29 -8.48
CA LYS A 114 0.03 10.69 -9.77
C LYS A 114 1.52 10.37 -9.92
N TRP A 115 2.24 10.18 -8.80
CA TRP A 115 3.66 9.87 -8.77
C TRP A 115 3.95 8.45 -8.30
N LEU A 116 2.97 7.76 -7.74
CA LEU A 116 3.15 6.51 -7.00
C LEU A 116 3.88 5.43 -7.84
N VAL A 117 3.39 5.15 -9.03
CA VAL A 117 4.02 4.18 -9.95
C VAL A 117 5.38 4.68 -10.44
N HIS A 118 5.46 5.96 -10.83
CA HIS A 118 6.71 6.54 -11.36
C HIS A 118 7.84 6.46 -10.33
N MET A 119 7.58 6.91 -9.11
CA MET A 119 8.57 6.96 -8.04
C MET A 119 8.94 5.57 -7.49
N SER A 120 8.03 4.59 -7.58
CA SER A 120 8.34 3.21 -7.13
C SER A 120 9.53 2.58 -7.86
N ARG A 121 9.80 3.02 -9.09
CA ARG A 121 10.93 2.54 -9.91
C ARG A 121 12.29 2.98 -9.39
N SER A 122 12.36 4.10 -8.68
CA SER A 122 13.59 4.67 -8.12
C SER A 122 13.91 4.17 -6.70
N LEU A 123 13.04 3.36 -6.09
CA LEU A 123 13.28 2.81 -4.76
C LEU A 123 14.50 1.90 -4.74
N LEU A 124 15.27 1.97 -3.66
CA LEU A 124 16.51 1.21 -3.50
C LEU A 124 16.26 -0.31 -3.50
N TRP A 125 15.23 -0.72 -2.81
CA TRP A 125 14.78 -2.11 -2.82
C TRP A 125 13.42 -2.23 -3.49
N LYS A 126 13.28 -3.21 -4.33
CA LYS A 126 12.02 -3.65 -4.93
C LYS A 126 12.14 -5.13 -5.30
N PRO A 127 11.01 -5.84 -5.43
CA PRO A 127 11.01 -7.20 -5.96
C PRO A 127 11.74 -7.30 -7.30
N ASP A 128 12.39 -8.42 -7.54
CA ASP A 128 12.92 -8.74 -8.86
C ASP A 128 11.76 -8.68 -9.87
N ASP A 129 12.05 -8.22 -11.08
CA ASP A 129 11.05 -8.04 -12.14
C ASP A 129 9.88 -7.08 -11.78
N TRP A 130 10.12 -6.12 -10.87
CA TRP A 130 9.10 -5.18 -10.40
C TRP A 130 8.23 -4.60 -11.52
N ASP A 131 8.84 -4.02 -12.56
CA ASP A 131 8.12 -3.38 -13.65
C ASP A 131 7.25 -4.38 -14.45
N ALA A 132 7.78 -5.58 -14.71
CA ALA A 132 7.05 -6.63 -15.42
C ALA A 132 5.89 -7.18 -14.60
N LEU A 133 6.10 -7.43 -13.30
CA LEU A 133 5.05 -7.90 -12.39
C LEU A 133 3.97 -6.84 -12.18
N LEU A 134 4.36 -5.58 -12.02
CA LEU A 134 3.40 -4.48 -11.86
C LEU A 134 2.58 -4.27 -13.14
N LEU A 135 3.22 -4.32 -14.31
CA LEU A 135 2.53 -4.28 -15.59
C LEU A 135 1.52 -5.43 -15.72
N GLY A 136 1.94 -6.65 -15.37
CA GLY A 136 1.04 -7.82 -15.35
C GLY A 136 -0.11 -7.66 -14.37
N ALA A 137 0.13 -7.09 -13.18
CA ALA A 137 -0.90 -6.79 -12.19
C ALA A 137 -1.91 -5.72 -12.65
N MET A 138 -1.53 -4.83 -13.52
CA MET A 138 -2.38 -3.75 -14.06
C MET A 138 -3.05 -4.10 -15.39
N ASN A 139 -2.50 -5.06 -16.12
CA ASN A 139 -2.97 -5.42 -17.46
C ASN A 139 -4.27 -6.25 -17.39
N THR A 140 -5.34 -5.72 -17.94
CA THR A 140 -6.63 -6.42 -18.02
C THR A 140 -6.69 -7.45 -19.15
N GLY A 141 -5.72 -7.43 -20.07
CA GLY A 141 -5.63 -8.34 -21.19
C GLY A 141 -6.86 -8.26 -22.11
N ASP A 142 -7.35 -9.40 -22.50
CA ASP A 142 -8.53 -9.60 -23.36
C ASP A 142 -9.84 -9.75 -22.56
N PHE A 143 -9.83 -9.42 -21.29
CA PHE A 143 -10.96 -9.64 -20.37
C PHE A 143 -11.42 -11.10 -20.28
N SER A 144 -10.52 -12.05 -20.49
CA SER A 144 -10.79 -13.47 -20.28
C SER A 144 -10.56 -13.87 -18.81
N LEU A 145 -11.08 -15.04 -18.45
CA LEU A 145 -10.80 -15.64 -17.14
C LEU A 145 -9.29 -15.87 -16.95
N GLN A 146 -8.59 -16.25 -18.01
CA GLN A 146 -7.14 -16.46 -17.95
C GLN A 146 -6.38 -15.16 -17.69
N SER A 147 -6.80 -14.05 -18.31
CA SER A 147 -6.17 -12.74 -18.05
C SER A 147 -6.40 -12.29 -16.60
N LEU A 148 -7.57 -12.56 -16.03
CA LEU A 148 -7.86 -12.29 -14.61
C LEU A 148 -6.98 -13.13 -13.69
N ILE A 149 -6.81 -14.42 -13.95
CA ILE A 149 -5.94 -15.32 -13.19
C ILE A 149 -4.47 -14.88 -13.28
N ASN A 150 -3.99 -14.56 -14.47
CA ASN A 150 -2.61 -14.08 -14.67
C ASN A 150 -2.34 -12.80 -13.87
N ARG A 151 -3.30 -11.90 -13.85
CA ARG A 151 -3.25 -10.66 -13.09
C ARG A 151 -3.15 -10.92 -11.59
N GLN A 152 -3.98 -11.86 -11.07
CA GLN A 152 -3.92 -12.28 -9.66
C GLN A 152 -2.54 -12.85 -9.30
N GLN A 153 -1.98 -13.69 -10.16
CA GLN A 153 -0.67 -14.30 -9.93
C GLN A 153 0.47 -13.26 -9.84
N CYS A 154 0.41 -12.22 -10.67
CA CYS A 154 1.36 -11.12 -10.59
C CYS A 154 1.24 -10.37 -9.25
N MET A 155 0.02 -10.06 -8.81
CA MET A 155 -0.23 -9.43 -7.52
C MET A 155 0.23 -10.29 -6.35
N GLU A 156 0.00 -11.61 -6.42
CA GLU A 156 0.43 -12.55 -5.38
C GLU A 156 1.96 -12.60 -5.25
N LYS A 157 2.69 -12.58 -6.36
CA LYS A 157 4.16 -12.50 -6.34
C LYS A 157 4.63 -11.19 -5.70
N LEU A 158 4.09 -10.06 -6.12
CA LEU A 158 4.43 -8.75 -5.55
C LEU A 158 4.14 -8.71 -4.05
N TRP A 159 2.97 -9.17 -3.64
CA TRP A 159 2.56 -9.21 -2.24
C TRP A 159 3.51 -10.08 -1.40
N ASN A 160 3.84 -11.26 -1.89
CA ASN A 160 4.72 -12.20 -1.19
C ASN A 160 6.12 -11.61 -0.96
N GLU A 161 6.72 -10.98 -1.98
CA GLU A 161 8.06 -10.39 -1.85
C GLU A 161 8.06 -9.19 -0.89
N ILE A 162 7.07 -8.30 -1.00
CA ILE A 162 6.96 -7.14 -0.11
C ILE A 162 6.71 -7.60 1.33
N ASN A 163 5.80 -8.54 1.54
CA ASN A 163 5.50 -9.07 2.86
C ASN A 163 6.71 -9.78 3.48
N LYS A 164 7.45 -10.57 2.68
CA LYS A 164 8.70 -11.20 3.12
C LYS A 164 9.72 -10.17 3.57
N LYS A 165 9.88 -9.06 2.84
CA LYS A 165 10.78 -7.97 3.21
C LYS A 165 10.37 -7.31 4.52
N LEU A 166 9.09 -7.04 4.70
CA LEU A 166 8.54 -6.43 5.90
C LEU A 166 8.63 -7.36 7.12
N CYS A 167 8.38 -8.65 6.96
CA CYS A 167 8.55 -9.64 8.03
C CYS A 167 9.99 -9.70 8.53
N VAL A 168 10.98 -9.64 7.62
CA VAL A 168 12.40 -9.58 8.00
C VAL A 168 12.71 -8.31 8.78
N MET A 169 12.18 -7.17 8.33
CA MET A 169 12.39 -5.87 9.00
C MET A 169 11.73 -5.78 10.38
N SER A 170 10.60 -6.46 10.58
CA SER A 170 9.82 -6.45 11.83
C SER A 170 10.07 -7.66 12.73
N ASN A 171 11.03 -8.52 12.40
CA ASN A 171 11.33 -9.77 13.13
C ASN A 171 10.15 -10.78 13.21
N PHE A 172 9.27 -10.79 12.23
CA PHE A 172 8.23 -11.81 12.11
C PHE A 172 8.73 -12.99 11.29
N TYR A 173 8.53 -14.20 11.79
CA TYR A 173 9.02 -15.44 11.15
C TYR A 173 8.09 -15.97 10.05
N ASN A 174 6.82 -15.56 10.06
CA ASN A 174 5.82 -16.05 9.11
C ASN A 174 5.14 -14.86 8.41
N GLN A 175 5.23 -14.83 7.09
CA GLN A 175 4.71 -13.75 6.25
C GLN A 175 3.20 -13.51 6.44
N LEU A 176 2.42 -14.60 6.49
CA LEU A 176 0.98 -14.50 6.65
C LEU A 176 0.60 -14.05 8.07
N ASP A 177 1.35 -14.51 9.08
CA ASP A 177 1.12 -14.12 10.46
C ASP A 177 1.34 -12.62 10.71
N PHE A 178 2.28 -11.98 9.98
CA PHE A 178 2.48 -10.54 10.09
C PHE A 178 1.19 -9.77 9.77
N VAL A 179 0.61 -10.05 8.62
CA VAL A 179 -0.62 -9.37 8.17
C VAL A 179 -1.80 -9.74 9.07
N GLN A 180 -1.96 -11.01 9.40
CA GLN A 180 -3.08 -11.49 10.20
C GLN A 180 -3.05 -10.98 11.64
N LYS A 181 -1.90 -11.00 12.32
CA LYS A 181 -1.78 -10.48 13.69
C LYS A 181 -2.06 -8.98 13.78
N SER A 182 -1.56 -8.20 12.83
CA SER A 182 -1.72 -6.74 12.85
C SER A 182 -3.17 -6.28 12.61
N ASN A 183 -3.97 -7.08 11.90
CA ASN A 183 -5.32 -6.68 11.51
C ASN A 183 -6.43 -7.47 12.21
N TYR A 184 -6.09 -8.59 12.86
CA TYR A 184 -7.09 -9.44 13.51
C TYR A 184 -7.86 -8.71 14.62
N GLU A 185 -7.17 -7.93 15.44
CA GLU A 185 -7.79 -7.17 16.52
C GLU A 185 -8.70 -6.03 16.03
N SER A 186 -8.43 -5.50 14.83
CA SER A 186 -9.28 -4.49 14.21
C SER A 186 -10.52 -5.05 13.49
N LEU A 187 -10.55 -6.37 13.27
CA LEU A 187 -11.68 -7.08 12.66
C LEU A 187 -12.74 -7.52 13.70
N ASN A 188 -13.10 -6.63 14.62
CA ASN A 188 -14.13 -6.90 15.65
C ASN A 188 -15.55 -7.10 15.10
N TYR A 189 -15.70 -7.39 13.81
CA TYR A 189 -16.98 -7.58 13.17
C TYR A 189 -17.32 -9.07 13.06
N GLU A 190 -18.38 -9.51 13.73
CA GLU A 190 -18.87 -10.91 13.82
C GLU A 190 -18.80 -11.73 12.53
N PRO A 191 -19.23 -11.23 11.36
CA PRO A 191 -19.13 -11.97 10.10
C PRO A 191 -17.69 -12.33 9.72
N PHE A 192 -16.71 -11.53 10.13
CA PHE A 192 -15.30 -11.77 9.81
C PHE A 192 -14.65 -12.76 10.76
N HIS A 193 -15.07 -12.83 12.04
CA HIS A 193 -14.59 -13.84 12.97
C HIS A 193 -14.83 -15.26 12.49
N SER A 194 -15.94 -15.49 11.79
CA SER A 194 -16.26 -16.82 11.25
C SER A 194 -15.36 -17.22 10.08
N LEU A 195 -14.68 -16.28 9.43
CA LEU A 195 -13.75 -16.52 8.32
C LEU A 195 -12.35 -16.89 8.81
N PHE A 196 -12.03 -16.61 10.07
CA PHE A 196 -10.73 -16.87 10.65
C PHE A 196 -10.85 -17.94 11.74
N GLN A 197 -9.97 -18.91 11.70
CA GLN A 197 -9.88 -19.96 12.71
C GLN A 197 -8.51 -19.86 13.39
N ARG A 198 -8.52 -19.81 14.71
CA ARG A 198 -7.29 -19.93 15.50
C ARG A 198 -6.89 -21.39 15.62
N VAL A 199 -5.68 -21.73 15.18
CA VAL A 199 -5.08 -23.06 15.32
C VAL A 199 -3.74 -22.90 16.02
N GLY A 200 -3.71 -23.13 17.33
CA GLY A 200 -2.55 -22.80 18.18
C GLY A 200 -2.32 -21.30 18.21
N ASP A 201 -1.11 -20.87 17.91
CA ASP A 201 -0.73 -19.44 17.82
C ASP A 201 -0.99 -18.82 16.44
N ARG A 202 -1.55 -19.58 15.50
CA ARG A 202 -1.80 -19.12 14.13
C ARG A 202 -3.26 -18.79 13.92
N ILE A 203 -3.49 -17.74 13.13
CA ILE A 203 -4.81 -17.39 12.62
C ILE A 203 -4.88 -17.87 11.19
N ILE A 204 -5.78 -18.82 10.92
CA ILE A 204 -5.97 -19.40 9.59
C ILE A 204 -7.25 -18.86 8.99
N PHE A 205 -7.14 -18.36 7.76
CA PHE A 205 -8.29 -17.93 6.99
C PHE A 205 -9.04 -19.13 6.41
N ASN A 206 -10.34 -19.22 6.69
CA ASN A 206 -11.18 -20.29 6.18
C ASN A 206 -11.82 -19.89 4.85
N LYS A 207 -11.08 -20.10 3.75
CA LYS A 207 -11.49 -19.78 2.38
C LYS A 207 -12.82 -20.46 1.98
N SER A 208 -13.06 -21.67 2.45
CA SER A 208 -14.29 -22.42 2.11
C SER A 208 -15.54 -21.72 2.61
N ARG A 209 -15.47 -21.07 3.78
CA ARG A 209 -16.58 -20.29 4.33
C ARG A 209 -16.86 -19.01 3.53
N LEU A 210 -15.82 -18.33 3.05
CA LEU A 210 -16.01 -17.14 2.23
C LEU A 210 -16.75 -17.45 0.93
N LEU A 211 -16.43 -18.58 0.29
CA LEU A 211 -17.07 -19.00 -0.96
C LEU A 211 -18.53 -19.45 -0.76
N SER A 212 -18.90 -19.83 0.45
CA SER A 212 -20.28 -20.22 0.79
C SER A 212 -21.19 -19.05 1.17
N LEU A 213 -20.64 -17.87 1.43
CA LEU A 213 -21.42 -16.64 1.68
C LEU A 213 -22.01 -16.18 0.34
N LYS A 214 -23.31 -16.36 0.18
CA LYS A 214 -24.05 -15.92 -0.99
C LYS A 214 -24.58 -14.51 -0.82
#